data_a595ca837ac9ece63fff06e261be86a7
#
_entry.id   a595ca837ac9ece63fff06e261be86a7
#
_cell.length_a   1.000
_cell.length_b   1.000
_cell.length_c   1.000
_cell.angle_alpha   90.00
_cell.angle_beta   90.00
_cell.angle_gamma   90.00
#
_symmetry.space_group_name_H-M   'P 1'
#
loop_
_entity.id
_entity.type
_entity.pdbx_description
1 polymer ?
#
loop_
_entity_poly.entity_id
_entity_poly.type
_entity_poly.pdbx_seq_one_letter_code
_entity_poly.pdbx_strand_id
1 'polypeptide(L)'
;MTRRHITLLTCLALALITTPIATTAQDINARSINLQKLSTHLRHLLRESTSATADAGKAPRKVAASKSRTVCAFVQTRSEADTTIIVSHGGRVLASFGDICIASLPIDRVPSLSLESNVRRIEAQSGTSPLLDITAQKTGVDKAHDAVQLPQAFDGSGVVMGVQDVGFDLTHPTFRNSDGSHLRIQRFWDQLSTDPSDLPVGADYRDEAALLAKMESRDAYIISHGTHTTGIAAGNGYLSPYRGIAPSSDICLVSNAVSDDRPLISDDDIDKYTYATDALGFKYIFDYAESVGKPCVINFSEGATQDFRGDDVLYYETLSRLTGPGRILVVAAGNTGHIRTHFNKPKGVASAGAFIRDAGKKVVFTVKSDAPTLLRLTFYGKQRVAHTIALADAFTTPDPIMTQTFDCSGHSY
;
A
#
# COMPACT_ATOMS: atom_id res chain seq x y z
N MET A 1 18.54 21.88 -69.34
CA MET A 1 17.65 23.06 -69.19
C MET A 1 16.81 22.81 -67.99
N THR A 2 17.32 23.13 -66.81
CA THR A 2 17.09 24.29 -65.96
C THR A 2 15.63 24.62 -65.65
N ARG A 3 15.24 24.36 -64.39
CA ARG A 3 14.69 25.40 -63.55
C ARG A 3 14.59 24.89 -62.11
N ARG A 4 15.43 25.50 -61.25
CA ARG A 4 15.34 25.42 -59.78
C ARG A 4 14.16 26.30 -59.36
N HIS A 5 13.25 25.72 -58.54
CA HIS A 5 12.31 26.51 -57.73
C HIS A 5 12.82 26.59 -56.31
N ILE A 6 13.24 27.78 -55.94
CA ILE A 6 13.54 28.22 -54.57
C ILE A 6 12.18 28.52 -53.94
N THR A 7 11.78 27.75 -52.95
CA THR A 7 10.58 28.05 -52.12
C THR A 7 11.06 28.82 -50.89
N LEU A 8 10.69 30.09 -50.87
CA LEU A 8 10.94 31.01 -49.74
C LEU A 8 10.00 30.59 -48.60
N LEU A 9 10.57 30.12 -47.49
CA LEU A 9 9.81 29.96 -46.22
C LEU A 9 9.73 31.33 -45.53
N THR A 10 8.57 31.95 -45.60
CA THR A 10 8.24 33.12 -44.78
C THR A 10 7.95 32.67 -43.38
N CYS A 11 8.86 32.88 -42.44
CA CYS A 11 8.62 32.78 -41.02
C CYS A 11 7.68 33.92 -40.57
N LEU A 12 6.44 33.60 -40.36
CA LEU A 12 5.48 34.50 -39.69
C LEU A 12 5.78 34.48 -38.20
N ALA A 13 6.51 35.46 -37.69
CA ALA A 13 6.71 35.67 -36.26
C ALA A 13 5.38 36.19 -35.67
N LEU A 14 4.62 35.35 -35.04
CA LEU A 14 3.47 35.73 -34.21
C LEU A 14 4.01 36.33 -32.92
N ALA A 15 4.12 37.66 -32.87
CA ALA A 15 4.35 38.38 -31.64
C ALA A 15 3.12 38.25 -30.74
N LEU A 16 3.15 37.26 -29.81
CA LEU A 16 2.26 37.21 -28.68
C LEU A 16 2.58 38.44 -27.79
N ILE A 17 1.73 39.47 -27.91
CA ILE A 17 1.66 40.55 -26.94
C ILE A 17 1.12 39.91 -25.64
N THR A 18 2.03 39.46 -24.80
CA THR A 18 1.71 39.17 -23.41
C THR A 18 1.58 40.51 -22.70
N THR A 19 0.37 41.02 -22.62
CA THR A 19 0.07 42.01 -21.58
C THR A 19 0.38 41.34 -20.24
N PRO A 20 1.24 41.91 -19.40
CA PRO A 20 1.40 41.40 -18.07
C PRO A 20 0.04 41.59 -17.38
N ILE A 21 -0.65 40.50 -17.09
CA ILE A 21 -1.69 40.49 -16.08
C ILE A 21 -0.92 40.87 -14.82
N ALA A 22 -1.05 42.14 -14.42
CA ALA A 22 -0.62 42.59 -13.13
C ALA A 22 -1.48 41.86 -12.10
N THR A 23 -1.05 40.64 -11.74
CA THR A 23 -1.44 40.09 -10.47
C THR A 23 -0.82 40.99 -9.43
N THR A 24 -1.65 41.83 -8.84
CA THR A 24 -1.37 42.48 -7.56
C THR A 24 -1.24 41.39 -6.49
N ALA A 25 -0.18 40.58 -6.57
CA ALA A 25 0.37 39.94 -5.40
C ALA A 25 0.83 41.10 -4.53
N GLN A 26 0.09 41.39 -3.47
CA GLN A 26 0.62 42.24 -2.41
C GLN A 26 1.96 41.65 -2.01
N ASP A 27 3.02 42.38 -2.33
CA ASP A 27 4.38 42.04 -1.99
C ASP A 27 4.43 41.84 -0.47
N ILE A 28 4.39 40.58 -0.04
CA ILE A 28 4.91 40.21 1.27
C ILE A 28 6.38 40.65 1.19
N ASN A 29 6.70 41.74 1.87
CA ASN A 29 7.96 42.42 1.80
C ASN A 29 9.09 41.39 1.88
N ALA A 30 9.80 41.11 0.78
CA ALA A 30 10.78 40.03 0.63
C ALA A 30 11.91 40.08 1.67
N ARG A 31 12.00 41.20 2.41
CA ARG A 31 12.92 41.39 3.54
C ARG A 31 12.39 40.89 4.88
N SER A 32 11.11 40.51 4.99
CA SER A 32 10.47 40.13 6.24
C SER A 32 10.22 38.61 6.39
N ILE A 33 10.62 37.78 5.39
CA ILE A 33 10.40 36.35 5.38
C ILE A 33 11.41 35.63 4.49
N ASN A 34 11.90 34.46 4.93
CA ASN A 34 12.71 33.58 4.08
C ASN A 34 11.87 32.40 3.56
N LEU A 35 11.26 32.58 2.40
CA LEU A 35 10.38 31.58 1.80
C LEU A 35 11.10 30.26 1.47
N GLN A 36 12.42 30.27 1.22
CA GLN A 36 13.16 29.05 0.90
C GLN A 36 13.21 28.06 2.05
N LYS A 37 13.11 28.56 3.28
CA LYS A 37 13.07 27.72 4.49
C LYS A 37 11.69 27.16 4.80
N LEU A 38 10.63 27.56 4.09
CA LEU A 38 9.26 27.19 4.39
C LEU A 38 8.72 26.13 3.40
N SER A 39 7.97 25.16 3.92
CA SER A 39 7.19 24.25 3.08
C SER A 39 6.10 24.98 2.29
N THR A 40 5.64 24.41 1.19
CA THR A 40 4.59 25.00 0.34
C THR A 40 3.31 25.26 1.12
N HIS A 41 2.92 24.35 2.01
CA HIS A 41 1.73 24.50 2.83
C HIS A 41 1.83 25.73 3.77
N LEU A 42 2.98 25.92 4.44
CA LEU A 42 3.20 27.12 5.28
C LEU A 42 3.12 28.41 4.47
N ARG A 43 3.69 28.42 3.26
CA ARG A 43 3.58 29.58 2.36
C ARG A 43 2.13 29.89 2.00
N HIS A 44 1.29 28.86 1.82
CA HIS A 44 -0.14 29.01 1.54
C HIS A 44 -0.88 29.55 2.77
N LEU A 45 -0.66 28.98 3.95
CA LEU A 45 -1.26 29.44 5.21
C LEU A 45 -0.95 30.92 5.52
N LEU A 46 0.28 31.36 5.22
CA LEU A 46 0.68 32.75 5.40
C LEU A 46 -0.04 33.68 4.43
N ARG A 47 -0.27 33.29 3.19
CA ARG A 47 -1.05 34.08 2.21
C ARG A 47 -2.52 34.19 2.63
N GLU A 48 -3.14 33.10 3.08
CA GLU A 48 -4.52 33.13 3.58
C GLU A 48 -4.66 34.05 4.81
N SER A 49 -3.68 34.02 5.73
CA SER A 49 -3.73 34.87 6.91
C SER A 49 -3.62 36.37 6.59
N THR A 50 -2.91 36.72 5.51
CA THR A 50 -2.79 38.12 5.05
C THR A 50 -4.01 38.58 4.26
N SER A 51 -4.68 37.73 3.50
CA SER A 51 -5.92 38.09 2.76
C SER A 51 -7.11 38.25 3.69
N ALA A 52 -7.21 37.45 4.76
CA ALA A 52 -8.28 37.59 5.75
C ALA A 52 -8.23 38.93 6.53
N THR A 53 -7.04 39.55 6.66
CA THR A 53 -6.89 40.88 7.25
C THR A 53 -7.26 42.02 6.30
N ALA A 54 -7.17 41.80 4.98
CA ALA A 54 -7.52 42.81 3.97
C ALA A 54 -9.04 42.95 3.75
N ASP A 55 -9.82 41.88 3.96
CA ASP A 55 -11.29 41.91 3.85
C ASP A 55 -12.01 42.41 5.12
N ALA A 56 -11.31 42.57 6.24
CA ALA A 56 -11.87 43.07 7.50
C ALA A 56 -12.24 44.59 7.49
N GLY A 57 -12.04 45.26 6.36
CA GLY A 57 -12.35 46.70 6.18
C GLY A 57 -13.84 47.04 5.99
N LYS A 58 -14.76 46.06 5.99
CA LYS A 58 -16.22 46.32 5.83
C LYS A 58 -17.01 45.71 6.99
N ALA A 59 -17.38 46.58 7.94
CA ALA A 59 -18.29 46.46 9.08
C ALA A 59 -17.69 46.12 10.42
N PRO A 60 -18.05 46.86 11.50
CA PRO A 60 -17.51 46.63 12.84
C PRO A 60 -18.26 45.47 13.52
N ARG A 61 -17.78 44.25 13.35
CA ARG A 61 -18.12 43.16 14.27
C ARG A 61 -17.20 43.27 15.47
N LYS A 62 -17.76 43.33 16.69
CA LYS A 62 -17.00 43.17 17.94
C LYS A 62 -16.28 41.82 17.87
N VAL A 63 -15.02 41.82 17.44
CA VAL A 63 -14.15 40.65 17.47
C VAL A 63 -13.62 40.55 18.89
N ALA A 64 -14.08 39.53 19.63
CA ALA A 64 -13.36 39.05 20.80
C ALA A 64 -11.91 38.80 20.36
N ALA A 65 -10.91 39.18 21.21
CA ALA A 65 -9.49 39.03 20.91
C ALA A 65 -9.22 37.64 20.32
N SER A 66 -8.98 37.58 19.00
CA SER A 66 -8.70 36.35 18.30
C SER A 66 -7.41 35.77 18.85
N LYS A 67 -7.48 34.61 19.50
CA LYS A 67 -6.27 33.85 19.85
C LYS A 67 -5.47 33.67 18.55
N SER A 68 -4.18 34.06 18.58
CA SER A 68 -3.29 33.89 17.44
C SER A 68 -3.39 32.44 16.94
N ARG A 69 -3.68 32.30 15.67
CA ARG A 69 -3.80 30.99 15.00
C ARG A 69 -2.44 30.31 15.03
N THR A 70 -2.37 29.07 15.50
CA THR A 70 -1.12 28.31 15.60
C THR A 70 -1.06 27.19 14.60
N VAL A 71 0.15 26.81 14.19
CA VAL A 71 0.44 25.65 13.34
C VAL A 71 1.40 24.72 14.07
N CYS A 72 1.15 23.41 14.00
CA CYS A 72 2.12 22.40 14.43
C CYS A 72 3.09 22.14 13.26
N ALA A 73 4.38 22.35 13.50
CA ALA A 73 5.39 22.29 12.46
C ALA A 73 6.68 21.63 12.95
N PHE A 74 7.40 21.02 12.02
CA PHE A 74 8.79 20.64 12.22
C PHE A 74 9.67 21.87 12.03
N VAL A 75 10.63 22.08 12.94
CA VAL A 75 11.65 23.11 12.85
C VAL A 75 13.00 22.43 12.92
N GLN A 76 13.80 22.57 11.85
CA GLN A 76 15.17 22.10 11.82
C GLN A 76 16.13 23.26 12.06
N THR A 77 17.07 23.07 12.97
CA THR A 77 18.15 24.00 13.29
C THR A 77 19.49 23.51 12.70
N ARG A 78 20.53 24.34 12.75
CA ARG A 78 21.87 24.02 12.21
C ARG A 78 22.72 23.15 13.15
N SER A 79 22.38 23.12 14.41
CA SER A 79 23.00 22.34 15.48
C SER A 79 21.89 21.62 16.25
N GLU A 80 22.20 20.97 17.37
CA GLU A 80 21.17 20.46 18.27
C GLU A 80 20.04 21.46 18.47
N ALA A 81 18.81 20.99 18.57
CA ALA A 81 17.61 21.80 18.52
C ALA A 81 17.68 23.00 19.49
N ASP A 82 17.87 24.19 18.93
CA ASP A 82 17.84 25.41 19.69
C ASP A 82 16.40 25.81 20.01
N THR A 83 15.89 25.25 21.09
CA THR A 83 14.52 25.47 21.55
C THR A 83 14.28 26.92 22.02
N THR A 84 15.34 27.66 22.36
CA THR A 84 15.22 29.07 22.84
C THR A 84 14.74 29.96 21.71
N ILE A 85 15.20 29.76 20.48
CA ILE A 85 14.75 30.49 19.30
C ILE A 85 13.25 30.30 19.06
N ILE A 86 12.74 29.08 19.22
CA ILE A 86 11.32 28.78 19.05
C ILE A 86 10.48 29.50 20.10
N VAL A 87 10.92 29.41 21.34
CA VAL A 87 10.22 30.05 22.48
C VAL A 87 10.23 31.59 22.37
N SER A 88 11.35 32.17 21.94
CA SER A 88 11.46 33.65 21.78
C SER A 88 10.52 34.18 20.69
N HIS A 89 10.14 33.34 19.72
CA HIS A 89 9.11 33.65 18.71
C HIS A 89 7.69 33.24 19.15
N GLY A 90 7.48 32.96 20.42
CA GLY A 90 6.16 32.63 20.99
C GLY A 90 5.70 31.18 20.66
N GLY A 91 6.60 30.37 20.16
CA GLY A 91 6.33 28.94 19.90
C GLY A 91 6.48 28.11 21.17
N ARG A 92 5.88 26.94 21.16
CA ARG A 92 6.02 25.92 22.22
C ARG A 92 6.57 24.64 21.61
N VAL A 93 7.71 24.19 22.10
CA VAL A 93 8.30 22.90 21.70
C VAL A 93 7.47 21.76 22.28
N LEU A 94 7.12 20.80 21.44
CA LEU A 94 6.32 19.62 21.77
C LEU A 94 7.20 18.38 21.90
N ALA A 95 8.20 18.23 21.02
CA ALA A 95 9.18 17.14 21.03
C ALA A 95 10.47 17.58 20.33
N SER A 96 11.61 16.92 20.65
CA SER A 96 12.91 17.18 20.03
C SER A 96 13.57 15.88 19.59
N PHE A 97 14.24 15.91 18.41
CA PHE A 97 14.90 14.81 17.74
C PHE A 97 16.23 15.31 17.15
N GLY A 98 17.24 15.47 18.00
CA GLY A 98 18.51 16.05 17.59
C GLY A 98 18.37 17.50 17.10
N ASP A 99 18.66 17.75 15.83
CA ASP A 99 18.55 19.08 15.20
C ASP A 99 17.12 19.42 14.72
N ILE A 100 16.15 18.54 14.90
CA ILE A 100 14.74 18.73 14.53
C ILE A 100 13.87 18.76 15.78
N CYS A 101 12.94 19.72 15.84
CA CYS A 101 11.86 19.69 16.82
C CYS A 101 10.49 19.83 16.19
N ILE A 102 9.48 19.27 16.85
CA ILE A 102 8.07 19.55 16.61
C ILE A 102 7.66 20.67 17.54
N ALA A 103 7.07 21.73 16.98
CA ALA A 103 6.65 22.89 17.74
C ALA A 103 5.28 23.40 17.31
N SER A 104 4.52 23.92 18.28
CA SER A 104 3.33 24.72 18.02
C SER A 104 3.78 26.17 17.85
N LEU A 105 3.60 26.73 16.66
CA LEU A 105 4.07 28.06 16.27
C LEU A 105 2.89 29.00 15.99
N PRO A 106 2.87 30.22 16.51
CA PRO A 106 1.97 31.26 16.02
C PRO A 106 2.25 31.52 14.54
N ILE A 107 1.22 31.47 13.69
CA ILE A 107 1.40 31.60 12.23
C ILE A 107 2.00 32.96 11.86
N ASP A 108 1.62 34.02 12.56
CA ASP A 108 2.15 35.36 12.38
C ASP A 108 3.64 35.53 12.78
N ARG A 109 4.20 34.55 13.51
CA ARG A 109 5.61 34.52 13.91
C ARG A 109 6.49 33.64 13.03
N VAL A 110 5.89 32.80 12.17
CA VAL A 110 6.65 31.98 11.22
C VAL A 110 7.52 32.80 10.27
N PRO A 111 7.08 33.96 9.76
CA PRO A 111 7.96 34.83 8.96
C PRO A 111 9.25 35.22 9.67
N SER A 112 9.15 35.80 10.89
CA SER A 112 10.33 36.22 11.65
C SER A 112 11.22 35.04 12.05
N LEU A 113 10.63 33.90 12.45
CA LEU A 113 11.39 32.70 12.76
C LEU A 113 12.16 32.17 11.52
N SER A 114 11.62 32.34 10.31
CA SER A 114 12.29 31.93 9.08
C SER A 114 13.56 32.73 8.77
N LEU A 115 13.69 33.93 9.31
CA LEU A 115 14.87 34.81 9.14
C LEU A 115 16.04 34.41 10.03
N GLU A 116 15.78 33.68 11.10
CA GLU A 116 16.81 33.27 12.05
C GLU A 116 17.90 32.44 11.34
N SER A 117 19.16 32.83 11.55
CA SER A 117 20.31 32.18 10.86
C SER A 117 20.48 30.74 11.28
N ASN A 118 20.12 30.41 12.53
CA ASN A 118 20.18 29.03 13.05
C ASN A 118 19.04 28.14 12.58
N VAL A 119 17.92 28.69 12.12
CA VAL A 119 16.82 27.92 11.55
C VAL A 119 17.17 27.55 10.11
N ARG A 120 17.21 26.26 9.83
CA ARG A 120 17.48 25.70 8.52
C ARG A 120 16.21 25.50 7.70
N ARG A 121 15.13 24.99 8.33
CA ARG A 121 13.88 24.68 7.68
C ARG A 121 12.70 24.68 8.65
N ILE A 122 11.54 25.07 8.16
CA ILE A 122 10.27 24.96 8.88
C ILE A 122 9.27 24.25 7.94
N GLU A 123 8.72 23.13 8.39
CA GLU A 123 7.81 22.31 7.60
C GLU A 123 6.50 22.04 8.33
N ALA A 124 5.41 22.24 7.64
CA ALA A 124 4.11 21.71 7.99
C ALA A 124 3.39 21.28 6.70
N GLN A 125 2.49 20.33 6.83
CA GLN A 125 1.57 19.90 5.80
C GLN A 125 0.15 19.88 6.38
N SER A 126 -0.84 19.75 5.51
CA SER A 126 -2.21 19.44 5.95
C SER A 126 -2.21 18.10 6.67
N GLY A 127 -3.11 17.93 7.61
CA GLY A 127 -3.31 16.65 8.29
C GLY A 127 -3.59 15.52 7.31
N THR A 128 -3.36 14.29 7.76
CA THR A 128 -3.75 13.08 7.04
C THR A 128 -5.27 12.97 6.97
N SER A 129 -5.79 12.43 5.87
CA SER A 129 -7.20 12.09 5.71
C SER A 129 -7.35 10.59 5.45
N PRO A 130 -8.52 9.99 5.74
CA PRO A 130 -8.84 8.64 5.29
C PRO A 130 -8.70 8.55 3.77
N LEU A 131 -8.11 7.44 3.28
CA LEU A 131 -7.78 7.32 1.86
C LEU A 131 -8.87 6.66 1.00
N LEU A 132 -9.92 6.08 1.59
CA LEU A 132 -10.94 5.33 0.88
C LEU A 132 -12.33 6.00 0.90
N ASP A 133 -12.44 7.17 1.47
CA ASP A 133 -13.70 7.92 1.64
C ASP A 133 -14.38 8.30 0.33
N ILE A 134 -13.59 8.53 -0.73
CA ILE A 134 -14.09 8.88 -2.07
C ILE A 134 -13.88 7.77 -3.12
N THR A 135 -13.35 6.60 -2.72
CA THR A 135 -12.99 5.53 -3.66
C THR A 135 -14.20 5.00 -4.40
N ALA A 136 -15.34 4.80 -3.72
CA ALA A 136 -16.59 4.36 -4.36
C ALA A 136 -17.03 5.29 -5.48
N GLN A 137 -16.92 6.61 -5.29
CA GLN A 137 -17.24 7.61 -6.33
C GLN A 137 -16.24 7.56 -7.48
N LYS A 138 -14.94 7.46 -7.18
CA LYS A 138 -13.88 7.46 -8.20
C LYS A 138 -13.90 6.22 -9.07
N THR A 139 -14.28 5.08 -8.53
CA THR A 139 -14.40 3.80 -9.24
C THR A 139 -15.78 3.57 -9.84
N GLY A 140 -16.78 4.39 -9.47
CA GLY A 140 -18.16 4.26 -9.93
C GLY A 140 -18.95 3.17 -9.22
N VAL A 141 -18.48 2.66 -8.09
CA VAL A 141 -19.18 1.66 -7.27
C VAL A 141 -20.48 2.22 -6.69
N ASP A 142 -20.51 3.49 -6.32
CA ASP A 142 -21.71 4.20 -5.91
C ASP A 142 -22.82 4.11 -6.99
N LYS A 143 -22.44 4.28 -8.26
CA LYS A 143 -23.40 4.15 -9.38
C LYS A 143 -23.95 2.73 -9.52
N ALA A 144 -23.13 1.72 -9.25
CA ALA A 144 -23.57 0.33 -9.24
C ALA A 144 -24.54 0.04 -8.09
N HIS A 145 -24.26 0.57 -6.89
CA HIS A 145 -25.15 0.47 -5.75
C HIS A 145 -26.49 1.20 -5.96
N ASP A 146 -26.48 2.34 -6.64
CA ASP A 146 -27.65 3.19 -6.89
C ASP A 146 -28.35 2.86 -8.22
N ALA A 147 -27.97 1.78 -8.91
CA ALA A 147 -28.51 1.35 -10.19
C ALA A 147 -28.45 2.43 -11.31
N VAL A 148 -27.45 3.33 -11.27
CA VAL A 148 -27.34 4.41 -12.25
C VAL A 148 -26.99 3.83 -13.62
N GLN A 149 -27.96 3.89 -14.58
CA GLN A 149 -27.85 3.31 -15.92
C GLN A 149 -27.66 1.77 -15.92
N LEU A 150 -28.05 1.10 -14.85
CA LEU A 150 -28.05 -0.34 -14.73
C LEU A 150 -29.48 -0.87 -14.53
N PRO A 151 -29.76 -2.14 -14.89
CA PRO A 151 -31.11 -2.72 -14.77
C PRO A 151 -31.58 -2.88 -13.31
N GLN A 152 -30.64 -2.95 -12.38
CA GLN A 152 -30.86 -3.09 -10.93
C GLN A 152 -29.63 -2.66 -10.16
N ALA A 153 -29.75 -2.51 -8.84
CA ALA A 153 -28.63 -2.29 -7.94
C ALA A 153 -27.75 -3.55 -7.85
N PHE A 154 -26.44 -3.33 -7.83
CA PHE A 154 -25.45 -4.39 -7.63
C PHE A 154 -24.61 -4.05 -6.40
N ASP A 155 -24.92 -4.68 -5.29
CA ASP A 155 -24.32 -4.46 -3.98
C ASP A 155 -23.69 -5.74 -3.37
N GLY A 156 -23.54 -6.78 -4.18
CA GLY A 156 -23.02 -8.08 -3.77
C GLY A 156 -24.10 -9.06 -3.28
N SER A 157 -25.38 -8.68 -3.29
CA SER A 157 -26.48 -9.61 -2.96
C SER A 157 -26.43 -10.84 -3.89
N GLY A 158 -26.54 -12.04 -3.29
CA GLY A 158 -26.46 -13.31 -4.02
C GLY A 158 -25.05 -13.78 -4.41
N VAL A 159 -23.99 -13.11 -3.89
CA VAL A 159 -22.60 -13.45 -4.14
C VAL A 159 -21.91 -13.79 -2.82
N VAL A 160 -20.96 -14.72 -2.84
CA VAL A 160 -20.02 -14.95 -1.74
C VAL A 160 -18.77 -14.11 -1.95
N MET A 161 -18.45 -13.25 -0.98
CA MET A 161 -17.17 -12.58 -0.86
C MET A 161 -16.24 -13.44 0.00
N GLY A 162 -15.26 -14.06 -0.61
CA GLY A 162 -14.21 -14.79 0.08
C GLY A 162 -13.06 -13.84 0.43
N VAL A 163 -12.49 -13.99 1.60
CA VAL A 163 -11.23 -13.30 1.95
C VAL A 163 -10.31 -14.30 2.64
N GLN A 164 -9.12 -14.49 2.05
CA GLN A 164 -8.02 -15.21 2.69
C GLN A 164 -6.98 -14.17 3.06
N ASP A 165 -6.66 -14.08 4.36
CA ASP A 165 -5.86 -12.98 4.91
C ASP A 165 -5.43 -13.34 6.35
N VAL A 166 -4.82 -12.41 7.07
CA VAL A 166 -4.40 -12.53 8.47
C VAL A 166 -5.01 -11.43 9.34
N GLY A 167 -5.26 -11.70 10.61
CA GLY A 167 -5.75 -10.70 11.56
C GLY A 167 -7.24 -10.37 11.40
N PHE A 168 -8.11 -11.29 11.78
CA PHE A 168 -9.55 -11.12 11.73
C PHE A 168 -10.17 -10.88 13.11
N ASP A 169 -10.97 -9.83 13.22
CA ASP A 169 -11.99 -9.64 14.27
C ASP A 169 -13.35 -10.06 13.71
N LEU A 170 -13.82 -11.24 14.09
CA LEU A 170 -15.09 -11.79 13.64
C LEU A 170 -16.30 -11.07 14.26
N THR A 171 -16.07 -10.29 15.31
CA THR A 171 -17.14 -9.57 16.04
C THR A 171 -17.35 -8.14 15.53
N HIS A 172 -16.50 -7.68 14.60
CA HIS A 172 -16.54 -6.30 14.11
C HIS A 172 -17.92 -5.93 13.54
N PRO A 173 -18.52 -4.81 13.95
CA PRO A 173 -19.90 -4.43 13.56
C PRO A 173 -20.13 -4.38 12.05
N THR A 174 -19.12 -4.04 11.25
CA THR A 174 -19.23 -3.93 9.79
C THR A 174 -19.56 -5.27 9.10
N PHE A 175 -19.37 -6.40 9.79
CA PHE A 175 -19.71 -7.74 9.27
C PHE A 175 -21.13 -8.18 9.58
N ARG A 176 -21.91 -7.35 10.25
CA ARG A 176 -23.33 -7.58 10.46
C ARG A 176 -24.14 -7.11 9.26
N ASN A 177 -25.39 -7.58 9.18
CA ASN A 177 -26.36 -7.03 8.24
C ASN A 177 -26.76 -5.59 8.61
N SER A 178 -27.59 -4.94 7.79
CA SER A 178 -27.90 -3.52 7.90
C SER A 178 -28.59 -3.11 9.20
N ASP A 179 -29.34 -4.02 9.84
CA ASP A 179 -30.02 -3.79 11.12
C ASP A 179 -29.23 -4.30 12.33
N GLY A 180 -28.05 -4.91 12.10
CA GLY A 180 -27.18 -5.44 13.13
C GLY A 180 -27.65 -6.76 13.76
N SER A 181 -28.74 -7.38 13.28
CA SER A 181 -29.36 -8.56 13.90
C SER A 181 -28.57 -9.85 13.66
N HIS A 182 -27.86 -9.96 12.52
CA HIS A 182 -27.16 -11.19 12.13
C HIS A 182 -25.75 -10.91 11.62
N LEU A 183 -24.85 -11.85 11.84
CA LEU A 183 -23.52 -11.86 11.26
C LEU A 183 -23.58 -12.34 9.80
N ARG A 184 -22.92 -11.66 8.87
CA ARG A 184 -22.82 -12.06 7.46
C ARG A 184 -21.65 -12.99 7.17
N ILE A 185 -20.73 -13.20 8.14
CA ILE A 185 -19.73 -14.26 8.05
C ILE A 185 -20.45 -15.58 8.20
N GLN A 186 -20.40 -16.40 7.16
CA GLN A 186 -21.06 -17.71 7.11
C GLN A 186 -20.14 -18.83 7.52
N ARG A 187 -18.83 -18.68 7.22
CA ARG A 187 -17.78 -19.64 7.57
C ARG A 187 -16.46 -18.92 7.81
N PHE A 188 -15.67 -19.52 8.69
CA PHE A 188 -14.31 -19.09 8.99
C PHE A 188 -13.43 -20.31 9.20
N TRP A 189 -12.37 -20.44 8.42
CA TRP A 189 -11.30 -21.40 8.66
C TRP A 189 -10.08 -20.67 9.23
N ASP A 190 -9.73 -20.99 10.48
CA ASP A 190 -8.50 -20.51 11.12
C ASP A 190 -7.44 -21.60 11.00
N GLN A 191 -6.48 -21.42 10.13
CA GLN A 191 -5.43 -22.42 9.86
C GLN A 191 -4.50 -22.65 11.06
N LEU A 192 -4.41 -21.71 11.99
CA LEU A 192 -3.60 -21.83 13.21
C LEU A 192 -4.40 -22.24 14.43
N SER A 193 -5.71 -22.44 14.32
CA SER A 193 -6.51 -22.94 15.45
C SER A 193 -6.02 -24.29 15.93
N THR A 194 -6.06 -24.48 17.23
CA THR A 194 -5.76 -25.76 17.91
C THR A 194 -7.03 -26.53 18.30
N ASP A 195 -8.20 -26.04 17.89
CA ASP A 195 -9.44 -26.73 18.14
C ASP A 195 -9.51 -28.03 17.30
N PRO A 196 -10.19 -29.08 17.80
CA PRO A 196 -10.36 -30.31 17.04
C PRO A 196 -11.08 -30.08 15.71
N SER A 197 -10.56 -30.64 14.63
CA SER A 197 -11.10 -30.50 13.28
C SER A 197 -10.65 -31.66 12.38
N ASP A 198 -11.44 -31.93 11.33
CA ASP A 198 -11.08 -32.86 10.26
C ASP A 198 -10.27 -32.20 9.11
N LEU A 199 -9.99 -30.89 9.22
CA LEU A 199 -9.19 -30.17 8.25
C LEU A 199 -7.70 -30.54 8.37
N PRO A 200 -6.92 -30.40 7.28
CA PRO A 200 -5.49 -30.78 7.27
C PRO A 200 -4.67 -29.95 8.26
N VAL A 201 -5.09 -28.70 8.51
CA VAL A 201 -4.52 -27.79 9.52
C VAL A 201 -5.63 -26.92 10.09
N GLY A 202 -5.51 -26.53 11.36
CA GLY A 202 -6.45 -25.62 12.01
C GLY A 202 -7.84 -26.18 12.16
N ALA A 203 -8.81 -25.28 12.37
CA ALA A 203 -10.23 -25.61 12.52
C ALA A 203 -11.14 -24.61 11.83
N ASP A 204 -12.34 -25.05 11.43
CA ASP A 204 -13.36 -24.20 10.84
C ASP A 204 -14.58 -24.01 11.76
N TYR A 205 -15.21 -22.85 11.59
CA TYR A 205 -16.36 -22.38 12.36
C TYR A 205 -17.48 -22.05 11.39
N ARG A 206 -18.68 -22.65 11.58
CA ARG A 206 -19.73 -22.72 10.56
C ARG A 206 -21.05 -22.08 10.93
N ASP A 207 -21.19 -21.64 12.17
CA ASP A 207 -22.41 -21.00 12.65
C ASP A 207 -22.09 -19.73 13.44
N GLU A 208 -23.07 -18.83 13.55
CA GLU A 208 -22.90 -17.53 14.18
C GLU A 208 -22.44 -17.65 15.64
N ALA A 209 -22.93 -18.64 16.38
CA ALA A 209 -22.56 -18.81 17.78
C ALA A 209 -21.09 -19.24 17.93
N ALA A 210 -20.63 -20.18 17.09
CA ALA A 210 -19.24 -20.61 17.07
C ALA A 210 -18.29 -19.48 16.62
N LEU A 211 -18.68 -18.70 15.59
CA LEU A 211 -17.93 -17.54 15.11
C LEU A 211 -17.79 -16.46 16.19
N LEU A 212 -18.89 -16.13 16.88
CA LEU A 212 -18.86 -15.14 17.95
C LEU A 212 -18.12 -15.64 19.20
N ALA A 213 -18.13 -16.96 19.46
CA ALA A 213 -17.35 -17.56 20.55
C ALA A 213 -15.84 -17.59 20.22
N LYS A 214 -15.49 -17.80 18.95
CA LYS A 214 -14.10 -17.74 18.46
C LYS A 214 -13.53 -16.33 18.54
N MET A 215 -14.32 -15.30 18.26
CA MET A 215 -14.04 -13.86 18.32
C MET A 215 -13.00 -13.39 17.31
N GLU A 216 -11.82 -14.01 17.24
CA GLU A 216 -10.68 -13.55 16.45
C GLU A 216 -9.86 -14.71 15.89
N SER A 217 -9.08 -14.45 14.85
CA SER A 217 -8.10 -15.39 14.31
C SER A 217 -6.93 -15.60 15.28
N ARG A 218 -6.35 -16.80 15.21
CA ARG A 218 -5.12 -17.11 15.96
C ARG A 218 -3.91 -16.93 15.05
N ASP A 219 -3.41 -15.71 14.96
CA ASP A 219 -2.22 -15.38 14.20
C ASP A 219 -1.37 -14.32 14.92
N ALA A 220 -0.21 -13.96 14.37
CA ALA A 220 0.66 -12.94 14.95
C ALA A 220 0.18 -11.50 14.66
N TYR A 221 -0.85 -11.33 13.86
CA TYR A 221 -1.40 -10.02 13.50
C TYR A 221 -2.55 -9.64 14.43
N ILE A 222 -2.45 -8.47 15.04
CA ILE A 222 -3.48 -7.98 15.96
C ILE A 222 -4.74 -7.61 15.15
N ILE A 223 -5.67 -8.55 14.99
CA ILE A 223 -7.04 -8.41 14.44
C ILE A 223 -7.25 -7.24 13.45
N SER A 224 -6.28 -6.93 12.59
CA SER A 224 -6.29 -5.69 11.83
C SER A 224 -6.34 -5.88 10.31
N HIS A 225 -5.43 -6.64 9.73
CA HIS A 225 -5.26 -6.64 8.27
C HIS A 225 -6.46 -7.29 7.56
N GLY A 226 -6.82 -8.52 7.90
CA GLY A 226 -7.96 -9.23 7.33
C GLY A 226 -9.30 -8.57 7.67
N THR A 227 -9.44 -8.00 8.87
CA THR A 227 -10.62 -7.20 9.23
C THR A 227 -10.76 -5.99 8.31
N HIS A 228 -9.66 -5.28 8.05
CA HIS A 228 -9.65 -4.09 7.19
C HIS A 228 -9.94 -4.44 5.72
N THR A 229 -9.25 -5.42 5.18
CA THR A 229 -9.45 -5.84 3.78
C THR A 229 -10.86 -6.38 3.54
N THR A 230 -11.40 -7.18 4.48
CA THR A 230 -12.79 -7.63 4.44
C THR A 230 -13.78 -6.48 4.56
N GLY A 231 -13.49 -5.50 5.41
CA GLY A 231 -14.32 -4.29 5.54
C GLY A 231 -14.40 -3.49 4.24
N ILE A 232 -13.28 -3.34 3.52
CA ILE A 232 -13.23 -2.70 2.20
C ILE A 232 -14.01 -3.51 1.16
N ALA A 233 -13.83 -4.84 1.16
CA ALA A 233 -14.48 -5.71 0.18
C ALA A 233 -15.99 -5.85 0.43
N ALA A 234 -16.41 -6.10 1.68
CA ALA A 234 -17.75 -6.56 2.03
C ALA A 234 -18.38 -5.88 3.25
N GLY A 235 -17.77 -4.87 3.86
CA GLY A 235 -18.34 -4.19 5.02
C GLY A 235 -19.72 -3.60 4.70
N ASN A 236 -20.71 -3.85 5.59
CA ASN A 236 -22.06 -3.31 5.38
C ASN A 236 -22.17 -1.81 5.73
N GLY A 237 -21.32 -1.33 6.65
CA GLY A 237 -21.42 0.01 7.19
C GLY A 237 -22.33 0.13 8.44
N TYR A 238 -22.73 -0.99 9.05
CA TYR A 238 -23.46 -0.95 10.31
C TYR A 238 -22.67 -0.19 11.37
N LEU A 239 -23.28 0.81 12.00
CA LEU A 239 -22.67 1.78 12.93
C LEU A 239 -21.57 2.67 12.30
N SER A 240 -21.50 2.76 10.96
CA SER A 240 -20.49 3.55 10.25
C SER A 240 -21.07 4.15 8.98
N PRO A 241 -20.66 5.35 8.56
CA PRO A 241 -21.03 5.89 7.25
C PRO A 241 -20.29 5.21 6.08
N TYR A 242 -19.29 4.37 6.37
CA TYR A 242 -18.46 3.71 5.37
C TYR A 242 -18.91 2.29 5.14
N ARG A 243 -19.11 1.92 3.89
CA ARG A 243 -19.44 0.56 3.47
C ARG A 243 -18.44 0.08 2.40
N GLY A 244 -18.29 -1.23 2.29
CA GLY A 244 -17.44 -1.87 1.29
C GLY A 244 -18.07 -1.90 -0.10
N ILE A 245 -17.38 -2.61 -1.00
CA ILE A 245 -17.78 -2.74 -2.40
C ILE A 245 -19.00 -3.65 -2.57
N ALA A 246 -19.07 -4.74 -1.80
CA ALA A 246 -20.14 -5.73 -1.82
C ALA A 246 -20.84 -5.83 -0.45
N PRO A 247 -21.53 -4.76 0.02
CA PRO A 247 -22.04 -4.65 1.38
C PRO A 247 -23.17 -5.63 1.72
N SER A 248 -23.77 -6.29 0.72
CA SER A 248 -24.85 -7.29 0.88
C SER A 248 -24.43 -8.71 0.56
N SER A 249 -23.12 -8.98 0.33
CA SER A 249 -22.63 -10.33 0.09
C SER A 249 -22.60 -11.19 1.33
N ASP A 250 -22.69 -12.51 1.18
CA ASP A 250 -22.23 -13.44 2.20
C ASP A 250 -20.71 -13.38 2.32
N ILE A 251 -20.17 -13.63 3.50
CA ILE A 251 -18.74 -13.56 3.76
C ILE A 251 -18.23 -14.95 4.14
N CYS A 252 -17.15 -15.41 3.49
CA CYS A 252 -16.43 -16.64 3.85
C CYS A 252 -14.95 -16.31 4.05
N LEU A 253 -14.39 -16.60 5.21
CA LEU A 253 -13.06 -16.20 5.61
C LEU A 253 -12.12 -17.38 5.80
N VAL A 254 -10.84 -17.16 5.48
CA VAL A 254 -9.73 -18.04 5.84
C VAL A 254 -8.64 -17.20 6.48
N SER A 255 -8.29 -17.49 7.72
CA SER A 255 -7.06 -16.94 8.34
C SER A 255 -5.90 -17.81 7.88
N ASN A 256 -5.06 -17.22 7.05
CA ASN A 256 -3.88 -17.87 6.49
C ASN A 256 -2.75 -17.93 7.52
N ALA A 257 -1.84 -18.89 7.38
CA ALA A 257 -0.62 -18.93 8.17
C ALA A 257 0.53 -18.34 7.35
N VAL A 258 1.20 -17.34 7.87
CA VAL A 258 2.27 -16.62 7.19
C VAL A 258 3.61 -16.75 7.93
N SER A 259 4.69 -16.25 7.32
CA SER A 259 6.04 -16.35 7.90
C SER A 259 6.19 -15.79 9.32
N ASP A 260 5.42 -14.76 9.64
CA ASP A 260 5.45 -14.10 10.95
C ASP A 260 4.78 -14.94 12.05
N ASP A 261 3.97 -15.92 11.66
CA ASP A 261 3.32 -16.87 12.59
C ASP A 261 4.26 -18.00 13.03
N ARG A 262 5.47 -18.05 12.53
CA ARG A 262 6.46 -19.09 12.89
C ARG A 262 6.54 -19.38 14.41
N PRO A 263 6.49 -18.38 15.30
CA PRO A 263 6.50 -18.64 16.75
C PRO A 263 5.26 -19.36 17.30
N LEU A 264 4.15 -19.38 16.54
CA LEU A 264 2.89 -20.00 16.91
C LEU A 264 2.77 -21.45 16.39
N ILE A 265 3.70 -21.88 15.53
CA ILE A 265 3.69 -23.17 14.85
C ILE A 265 4.80 -24.05 15.46
N SER A 266 4.45 -25.31 15.77
CA SER A 266 5.46 -26.27 16.24
C SER A 266 6.46 -26.64 15.14
N ASP A 267 7.67 -27.05 15.51
CA ASP A 267 8.66 -27.48 14.52
C ASP A 267 8.19 -28.70 13.70
N ASP A 268 7.36 -29.55 14.28
CA ASP A 268 6.78 -30.72 13.60
C ASP A 268 5.69 -30.36 12.60
N ASP A 269 5.13 -29.16 12.70
CA ASP A 269 3.99 -28.72 11.87
C ASP A 269 4.36 -27.68 10.80
N ILE A 270 5.58 -27.13 10.86
CA ILE A 270 5.95 -25.99 10.00
C ILE A 270 5.81 -26.30 8.50
N ASP A 271 6.16 -27.51 8.10
CA ASP A 271 6.12 -27.94 6.69
C ASP A 271 4.70 -28.20 6.17
N LYS A 272 3.68 -28.13 7.03
CA LYS A 272 2.28 -28.19 6.61
C LYS A 272 1.79 -26.87 5.97
N TYR A 273 2.48 -25.76 6.22
CA TYR A 273 2.08 -24.44 5.74
C TYR A 273 2.91 -24.03 4.54
N THR A 274 2.33 -24.18 3.36
CA THR A 274 2.96 -23.93 2.07
C THR A 274 1.93 -23.33 1.10
N TYR A 275 2.33 -23.01 -0.12
CA TYR A 275 1.39 -22.59 -1.18
C TYR A 275 0.28 -23.61 -1.45
N ALA A 276 0.49 -24.87 -1.14
CA ALA A 276 -0.58 -25.86 -1.22
C ALA A 276 -1.67 -25.61 -0.18
N THR A 277 -1.28 -25.17 1.01
CA THR A 277 -2.24 -24.78 2.08
C THR A 277 -3.01 -23.53 1.70
N ASP A 278 -2.35 -22.54 1.04
CA ASP A 278 -3.03 -21.37 0.49
C ASP A 278 -4.08 -21.79 -0.53
N ALA A 279 -3.73 -22.68 -1.46
CA ALA A 279 -4.66 -23.20 -2.47
C ALA A 279 -5.84 -23.96 -1.85
N LEU A 280 -5.63 -24.67 -0.74
CA LEU A 280 -6.71 -25.30 0.03
C LEU A 280 -7.66 -24.27 0.63
N GLY A 281 -7.15 -23.13 1.09
CA GLY A 281 -7.98 -22.01 1.57
C GLY A 281 -8.89 -21.46 0.46
N PHE A 282 -8.35 -21.23 -0.74
CA PHE A 282 -9.19 -20.81 -1.87
C PHE A 282 -10.24 -21.87 -2.22
N LYS A 283 -9.84 -23.15 -2.22
CA LYS A 283 -10.77 -24.26 -2.46
C LYS A 283 -11.88 -24.29 -1.41
N TYR A 284 -11.56 -24.16 -0.15
CA TYR A 284 -12.54 -24.12 0.94
C TYR A 284 -13.60 -23.04 0.73
N ILE A 285 -13.20 -21.85 0.31
CA ILE A 285 -14.11 -20.74 0.03
C ILE A 285 -14.98 -21.05 -1.19
N PHE A 286 -14.41 -21.54 -2.29
CA PHE A 286 -15.17 -21.89 -3.48
C PHE A 286 -16.12 -23.07 -3.23
N ASP A 287 -15.72 -24.09 -2.48
CA ASP A 287 -16.58 -25.22 -2.11
C ASP A 287 -17.79 -24.75 -1.28
N TYR A 288 -17.58 -23.79 -0.37
CA TYR A 288 -18.69 -23.19 0.35
C TYR A 288 -19.66 -22.48 -0.61
N ALA A 289 -19.16 -21.63 -1.50
CA ALA A 289 -19.99 -20.91 -2.45
C ALA A 289 -20.77 -21.86 -3.38
N GLU A 290 -20.14 -22.94 -3.86
CA GLU A 290 -20.79 -23.97 -4.63
C GLU A 290 -21.90 -24.68 -3.86
N SER A 291 -21.66 -25.01 -2.57
CA SER A 291 -22.62 -25.66 -1.71
C SER A 291 -23.91 -24.85 -1.49
N VAL A 292 -23.82 -23.52 -1.61
CA VAL A 292 -24.98 -22.61 -1.50
C VAL A 292 -25.47 -22.09 -2.85
N GLY A 293 -24.89 -22.58 -3.97
CA GLY A 293 -25.30 -22.23 -5.33
C GLY A 293 -25.03 -20.77 -5.71
N LYS A 294 -24.02 -20.12 -5.13
CA LYS A 294 -23.69 -18.71 -5.37
C LYS A 294 -22.35 -18.56 -6.10
N PRO A 295 -22.21 -17.56 -7.01
CA PRO A 295 -20.90 -17.17 -7.51
C PRO A 295 -20.05 -16.59 -6.36
N CYS A 296 -18.73 -16.67 -6.53
CA CYS A 296 -17.76 -16.24 -5.53
C CYS A 296 -16.65 -15.40 -6.11
N VAL A 297 -16.27 -14.35 -5.36
CA VAL A 297 -15.06 -13.58 -5.59
C VAL A 297 -14.19 -13.68 -4.34
N ILE A 298 -12.95 -14.13 -4.50
CA ILE A 298 -11.97 -14.19 -3.42
C ILE A 298 -11.01 -13.01 -3.53
N ASN A 299 -10.84 -12.27 -2.45
CA ASN A 299 -9.77 -11.31 -2.25
C ASN A 299 -8.62 -11.98 -1.51
N PHE A 300 -7.40 -11.90 -2.07
CA PHE A 300 -6.17 -12.36 -1.45
C PHE A 300 -5.16 -11.20 -1.42
N SER A 301 -5.08 -10.55 -0.28
CA SER A 301 -4.22 -9.36 -0.09
C SER A 301 -2.86 -9.70 0.53
N GLU A 302 -2.39 -10.88 0.25
CA GLU A 302 -1.08 -11.40 0.61
C GLU A 302 -0.30 -11.78 -0.64
N GLY A 303 0.91 -12.22 -0.48
CA GLY A 303 1.70 -12.76 -1.56
C GLY A 303 3.16 -12.95 -1.22
N ALA A 304 3.79 -13.77 -2.02
CA ALA A 304 5.21 -13.99 -2.02
C ALA A 304 5.74 -13.93 -3.46
N THR A 305 7.02 -14.11 -3.65
CA THR A 305 7.61 -14.17 -4.98
C THR A 305 7.42 -15.58 -5.54
N GLN A 306 6.38 -15.79 -6.35
CA GLN A 306 6.14 -17.05 -7.05
C GLN A 306 6.77 -17.04 -8.44
N ASP A 307 7.25 -18.18 -8.88
CA ASP A 307 7.74 -18.42 -10.24
C ASP A 307 6.80 -19.36 -11.01
N PHE A 308 5.72 -18.80 -11.52
CA PHE A 308 4.68 -19.55 -12.23
C PHE A 308 5.13 -20.25 -13.53
N ARG A 309 6.32 -19.95 -14.01
CA ARG A 309 6.92 -20.60 -15.19
C ARG A 309 8.05 -21.56 -14.83
N GLY A 310 8.21 -21.83 -13.55
CA GLY A 310 9.28 -22.69 -13.08
C GLY A 310 8.90 -23.51 -11.85
N ASP A 311 9.36 -23.11 -10.68
CA ASP A 311 9.22 -23.94 -9.47
C ASP A 311 7.76 -24.02 -8.98
N ASP A 312 6.93 -23.01 -9.31
CA ASP A 312 5.55 -22.91 -8.85
C ASP A 312 4.51 -23.20 -9.94
N VAL A 313 4.88 -23.96 -10.98
CA VAL A 313 3.99 -24.27 -12.10
C VAL A 313 2.73 -25.03 -11.66
N LEU A 314 2.84 -25.94 -10.71
CA LEU A 314 1.68 -26.71 -10.22
C LEU A 314 0.74 -25.85 -9.37
N TYR A 315 1.28 -24.89 -8.63
CA TYR A 315 0.47 -23.88 -7.94
C TYR A 315 -0.35 -23.07 -8.95
N TYR A 316 0.30 -22.54 -9.99
CA TYR A 316 -0.38 -21.81 -11.07
C TYR A 316 -1.47 -22.66 -11.77
N GLU A 317 -1.17 -23.92 -12.11
CA GLU A 317 -2.15 -24.81 -12.71
C GLU A 317 -3.35 -25.09 -11.79
N THR A 318 -3.09 -25.24 -10.49
CA THR A 318 -4.13 -25.42 -9.48
C THR A 318 -5.05 -24.20 -9.42
N LEU A 319 -4.48 -22.98 -9.36
CA LEU A 319 -5.27 -21.75 -9.39
C LEU A 319 -6.10 -21.63 -10.67
N SER A 320 -5.52 -22.02 -11.80
CA SER A 320 -6.22 -22.02 -13.11
C SER A 320 -7.41 -22.99 -13.16
N ARG A 321 -7.34 -24.11 -12.42
CA ARG A 321 -8.44 -25.08 -12.30
C ARG A 321 -9.48 -24.67 -11.26
N LEU A 322 -9.08 -23.97 -10.21
CA LEU A 322 -9.98 -23.45 -9.19
C LEU A 322 -10.84 -22.30 -9.72
N THR A 323 -10.31 -21.48 -10.62
CA THR A 323 -10.98 -20.32 -11.18
C THR A 323 -11.79 -20.64 -12.43
N GLY A 324 -12.78 -19.81 -12.78
CA GLY A 324 -13.63 -19.98 -13.94
C GLY A 324 -14.92 -19.18 -13.81
N PRO A 325 -15.93 -19.44 -14.68
CA PRO A 325 -17.21 -18.76 -14.58
C PRO A 325 -17.81 -18.89 -13.18
N GLY A 326 -18.13 -17.76 -12.54
CA GLY A 326 -18.63 -17.70 -11.17
C GLY A 326 -17.60 -17.93 -10.06
N ARG A 327 -16.32 -18.16 -10.39
CA ARG A 327 -15.23 -18.35 -9.41
C ARG A 327 -14.06 -17.47 -9.78
N ILE A 328 -13.92 -16.33 -9.09
CA ILE A 328 -12.93 -15.31 -9.38
C ILE A 328 -11.97 -15.20 -8.19
N LEU A 329 -10.66 -15.22 -8.48
CA LEU A 329 -9.62 -14.95 -7.50
C LEU A 329 -8.91 -13.63 -7.87
N VAL A 330 -8.89 -12.68 -6.95
CA VAL A 330 -8.24 -11.37 -7.09
C VAL A 330 -7.07 -11.33 -6.12
N VAL A 331 -5.88 -11.12 -6.64
CA VAL A 331 -4.63 -11.18 -5.87
C VAL A 331 -3.94 -9.82 -5.89
N ALA A 332 -3.39 -9.40 -4.75
CA ALA A 332 -2.59 -8.19 -4.66
C ALA A 332 -1.27 -8.32 -5.45
N ALA A 333 -0.86 -7.23 -6.08
CA ALA A 333 0.44 -7.15 -6.77
C ALA A 333 1.65 -7.00 -5.80
N GLY A 334 1.39 -6.86 -4.50
CA GLY A 334 2.39 -6.71 -3.45
C GLY A 334 2.89 -5.28 -3.24
N ASN A 335 3.66 -5.09 -2.18
CA ASN A 335 4.18 -3.79 -1.75
C ASN A 335 5.66 -3.58 -2.11
N THR A 336 6.22 -4.44 -2.96
CA THR A 336 7.66 -4.50 -3.27
C THR A 336 8.02 -3.84 -4.61
N GLY A 337 7.18 -2.95 -5.13
CA GLY A 337 7.42 -2.26 -6.41
C GLY A 337 8.72 -1.46 -6.50
N HIS A 338 9.34 -1.15 -5.36
CA HIS A 338 10.67 -0.54 -5.27
C HIS A 338 11.82 -1.56 -5.33
N ILE A 339 11.51 -2.86 -5.27
CA ILE A 339 12.46 -3.96 -5.33
C ILE A 339 12.29 -4.68 -6.67
N ARG A 340 13.39 -4.96 -7.33
CA ARG A 340 13.38 -5.76 -8.55
C ARG A 340 13.55 -7.22 -8.16
N THR A 341 12.47 -7.99 -8.14
CA THR A 341 12.45 -9.43 -7.79
C THR A 341 12.67 -10.35 -8.97
N HIS A 342 12.53 -9.82 -10.18
CA HIS A 342 12.75 -10.54 -11.43
C HIS A 342 13.45 -9.65 -12.45
N PHE A 343 14.36 -10.23 -13.24
CA PHE A 343 14.85 -9.59 -14.46
C PHE A 343 15.09 -10.62 -15.56
N ASN A 344 14.89 -10.19 -16.79
CA ASN A 344 15.09 -11.01 -17.97
C ASN A 344 16.34 -10.55 -18.72
N LYS A 345 17.14 -11.49 -19.18
CA LYS A 345 18.21 -11.26 -20.14
C LYS A 345 17.70 -11.61 -21.54
N PRO A 346 17.36 -10.63 -22.38
CA PRO A 346 16.84 -10.92 -23.71
C PRO A 346 17.83 -11.70 -24.56
N LYS A 347 17.32 -12.51 -25.50
CA LYS A 347 18.15 -13.18 -26.50
C LYS A 347 18.95 -12.18 -27.30
N GLY A 348 20.24 -12.45 -27.53
CA GLY A 348 21.13 -11.58 -28.29
C GLY A 348 21.78 -10.45 -27.47
N VAL A 349 21.35 -10.21 -26.23
CA VAL A 349 22.02 -9.25 -25.33
C VAL A 349 23.19 -9.95 -24.66
N ALA A 350 24.37 -9.33 -24.70
CA ALA A 350 25.61 -9.93 -24.18
C ALA A 350 25.56 -10.13 -22.66
N SER A 351 24.99 -9.18 -21.92
CA SER A 351 24.86 -9.25 -20.45
C SER A 351 23.63 -8.49 -19.96
N ALA A 352 23.11 -8.89 -18.83
CA ALA A 352 22.10 -8.15 -18.07
C ALA A 352 22.51 -8.20 -16.59
N GLY A 353 22.06 -7.24 -15.79
CA GLY A 353 22.42 -7.15 -14.39
C GLY A 353 21.40 -6.40 -13.55
N ALA A 354 21.46 -6.62 -12.25
CA ALA A 354 20.65 -5.92 -11.27
C ALA A 354 21.49 -5.64 -10.02
N PHE A 355 21.06 -4.64 -9.23
CA PHE A 355 21.65 -4.41 -7.91
C PHE A 355 20.95 -5.31 -6.89
N ILE A 356 21.75 -6.06 -6.15
CA ILE A 356 21.27 -6.82 -5.00
C ILE A 356 21.22 -5.82 -3.82
N ARG A 357 20.04 -5.62 -3.27
CA ARG A 357 19.89 -4.97 -1.97
C ARG A 357 19.96 -6.04 -0.91
N ASP A 358 20.93 -5.92 -0.07
CA ASP A 358 21.06 -6.78 1.09
C ASP A 358 19.93 -6.47 2.09
N ALA A 359 19.02 -7.44 2.23
CA ALA A 359 18.03 -7.43 3.30
C ALA A 359 18.44 -8.38 4.46
N GLY A 360 19.63 -8.97 4.38
CA GLY A 360 20.11 -9.94 5.32
C GLY A 360 21.46 -10.55 4.89
N LYS A 361 21.82 -11.68 5.48
CA LYS A 361 23.10 -12.34 5.22
C LYS A 361 23.10 -13.31 4.04
N LYS A 362 21.94 -13.53 3.39
CA LYS A 362 21.78 -14.52 2.32
C LYS A 362 20.84 -14.00 1.24
N VAL A 363 21.27 -14.09 -0.01
CA VAL A 363 20.43 -13.84 -1.16
C VAL A 363 20.30 -15.14 -1.95
N VAL A 364 19.07 -15.55 -2.23
CA VAL A 364 18.76 -16.72 -3.04
C VAL A 364 18.14 -16.23 -4.35
N PHE A 365 18.57 -16.80 -5.45
CA PHE A 365 17.98 -16.52 -6.76
C PHE A 365 17.99 -17.77 -7.61
N THR A 366 16.96 -17.92 -8.43
CA THR A 366 16.86 -19.00 -9.40
C THR A 366 17.18 -18.44 -10.78
N VAL A 367 17.95 -19.20 -11.55
CA VAL A 367 18.28 -18.88 -12.94
C VAL A 367 17.67 -19.94 -13.85
N LYS A 368 16.94 -19.48 -14.88
CA LYS A 368 16.30 -20.35 -15.86
C LYS A 368 16.69 -19.94 -17.28
N SER A 369 16.76 -20.91 -18.16
CA SER A 369 17.03 -20.72 -19.58
C SER A 369 16.06 -21.57 -20.41
N ASP A 370 15.61 -21.03 -21.52
CA ASP A 370 14.74 -21.77 -22.48
C ASP A 370 15.50 -22.84 -23.27
N ALA A 371 16.81 -22.88 -23.16
CA ALA A 371 17.68 -23.84 -23.84
C ALA A 371 18.93 -24.12 -23.02
N PRO A 372 19.59 -25.29 -23.24
CA PRO A 372 20.89 -25.54 -22.66
C PRO A 372 21.88 -24.43 -23.00
N THR A 373 22.50 -23.83 -21.98
CA THR A 373 23.39 -22.72 -22.17
C THR A 373 24.49 -22.66 -21.10
N LEU A 374 25.57 -21.96 -21.40
CA LEU A 374 26.56 -21.57 -20.39
C LEU A 374 26.19 -20.18 -19.85
N LEU A 375 25.93 -20.10 -18.56
CA LEU A 375 25.66 -18.87 -17.86
C LEU A 375 26.90 -18.45 -17.05
N ARG A 376 27.35 -17.23 -17.26
CA ARG A 376 28.36 -16.63 -16.42
C ARG A 376 27.72 -15.61 -15.48
N LEU A 377 27.72 -15.91 -14.19
CA LEU A 377 27.32 -14.99 -13.13
C LEU A 377 28.55 -14.23 -12.64
N THR A 378 28.43 -12.93 -12.51
CA THR A 378 29.51 -12.09 -11.96
C THR A 378 28.93 -11.17 -10.90
N PHE A 379 29.42 -11.30 -9.68
CA PHE A 379 29.08 -10.45 -8.55
C PHE A 379 30.13 -9.37 -8.41
N TYR A 380 29.69 -8.12 -8.27
CA TYR A 380 30.54 -6.97 -8.07
C TYR A 380 30.33 -6.41 -6.67
N GLY A 381 31.36 -6.49 -5.83
CA GLY A 381 31.43 -5.90 -4.51
C GLY A 381 32.83 -5.35 -4.29
N LYS A 382 33.37 -5.46 -3.08
CA LYS A 382 34.80 -5.17 -2.80
C LYS A 382 35.73 -6.13 -3.56
N GLN A 383 35.26 -7.35 -3.79
CA GLN A 383 35.91 -8.33 -4.65
C GLN A 383 34.97 -8.71 -5.79
N ARG A 384 35.55 -9.01 -6.94
CA ARG A 384 34.81 -9.51 -8.10
C ARG A 384 34.87 -11.03 -8.06
N VAL A 385 33.70 -11.67 -7.98
CA VAL A 385 33.56 -13.13 -8.02
C VAL A 385 32.79 -13.51 -9.27
N ALA A 386 33.29 -14.47 -10.05
CA ALA A 386 32.65 -14.95 -11.26
C ALA A 386 32.51 -16.48 -11.22
N HIS A 387 31.31 -16.95 -11.48
CA HIS A 387 30.98 -18.36 -11.65
C HIS A 387 30.45 -18.63 -13.05
N THR A 388 30.80 -19.76 -13.62
CA THR A 388 30.26 -20.24 -14.90
C THR A 388 29.49 -21.53 -14.62
N ILE A 389 28.23 -21.55 -15.00
CA ILE A 389 27.31 -22.64 -14.77
C ILE A 389 26.80 -23.12 -16.12
N ALA A 390 26.86 -24.44 -16.38
CA ALA A 390 26.15 -25.03 -17.51
C ALA A 390 24.70 -25.28 -17.07
N LEU A 391 23.76 -24.56 -17.69
CA LEU A 391 22.33 -24.79 -17.53
C LEU A 391 21.93 -25.86 -18.53
N ALA A 392 21.62 -27.05 -18.04
CA ALA A 392 20.87 -28.04 -18.80
C ALA A 392 19.40 -27.60 -18.88
N ASP A 393 18.58 -28.36 -19.60
CA ASP A 393 17.15 -28.07 -19.71
C ASP A 393 16.52 -28.04 -18.30
N ALA A 394 16.10 -26.86 -17.87
CA ALA A 394 15.65 -26.60 -16.51
C ALA A 394 14.34 -27.33 -16.14
N PHE A 395 13.63 -27.87 -17.13
CA PHE A 395 12.39 -28.61 -16.91
C PHE A 395 12.59 -30.10 -16.64
N THR A 396 13.80 -30.63 -16.77
CA THR A 396 14.08 -32.07 -16.61
C THR A 396 14.67 -32.45 -15.26
N THR A 397 15.10 -31.48 -14.46
CA THR A 397 15.65 -31.72 -13.13
C THR A 397 14.94 -30.86 -12.09
N PRO A 398 14.12 -31.45 -11.18
CA PRO A 398 13.46 -30.74 -10.10
C PRO A 398 14.45 -30.21 -9.05
N ASP A 399 15.63 -30.80 -8.97
CA ASP A 399 16.67 -30.38 -8.02
C ASP A 399 17.51 -29.23 -8.54
N PRO A 400 18.05 -28.36 -7.67
CA PRO A 400 18.98 -27.32 -8.09
C PRO A 400 20.18 -27.96 -8.78
N ILE A 401 20.49 -27.51 -9.99
CA ILE A 401 21.59 -28.03 -10.82
C ILE A 401 22.93 -27.89 -10.08
N MET A 402 23.04 -26.86 -9.28
CA MET A 402 24.20 -26.60 -8.43
C MET A 402 23.81 -25.67 -7.27
N THR A 403 24.22 -26.06 -6.07
CA THR A 403 24.22 -25.15 -4.92
C THR A 403 25.66 -24.85 -4.53
N GLN A 404 26.02 -23.57 -4.55
CA GLN A 404 27.34 -23.12 -4.14
C GLN A 404 27.22 -21.86 -3.30
N THR A 405 27.83 -21.90 -2.11
CA THR A 405 27.94 -20.71 -1.26
C THR A 405 29.30 -20.06 -1.50
N PHE A 406 29.32 -18.75 -1.63
CA PHE A 406 30.55 -17.96 -1.77
C PHE A 406 30.39 -16.61 -1.07
N ASP A 407 31.50 -16.08 -0.60
CA ASP A 407 31.55 -14.81 0.09
C ASP A 407 31.93 -13.69 -0.89
N CYS A 408 31.17 -12.61 -0.86
CA CYS A 408 31.49 -11.40 -1.60
C CYS A 408 31.22 -10.18 -0.71
N SER A 409 32.25 -9.41 -0.44
CA SER A 409 32.17 -8.18 0.37
C SER A 409 31.59 -8.38 1.77
N GLY A 410 31.83 -9.56 2.37
CA GLY A 410 31.35 -9.92 3.71
C GLY A 410 29.92 -10.46 3.76
N HIS A 411 29.34 -10.78 2.60
CA HIS A 411 28.04 -11.43 2.48
C HIS A 411 28.21 -12.81 1.82
N SER A 412 27.46 -13.79 2.31
CA SER A 412 27.37 -15.12 1.71
C SER A 412 26.19 -15.18 0.74
N TYR A 413 26.42 -15.71 -0.46
CA TYR A 413 25.44 -15.81 -1.54
C TYR A 413 25.28 -17.27 -1.96
#